data_91bc326a2f4cb1a35addbf6c394f3323
#
_entry.id   91bc326a2f4cb1a35addbf6c394f3323
#
_cell.length_a   1.000
_cell.length_b   1.000
_cell.length_c   1.000
_cell.angle_alpha   90.00
_cell.angle_beta   90.00
_cell.angle_gamma   90.00
#
_symmetry.space_group_name_H-M   'P 1'
#
loop_
_entity.id
_entity.type
_entity.pdbx_description
1 polymer ?
#
loop_
_entity_poly.entity_id
_entity_poly.type
_entity_poly.pdbx_seq_one_letter_code
_entity_poly.pdbx_strand_id
1 'polypeptide(L)'
;MEAAKYHTPQSPIGQQSEEMKQMRVLFTGADGYIGAVLGPRLLEHGYDAIGIDTGLYRRGWLFDDGRTRPMVMSRDTRQLSPSDLEGFDAVVHLAELSNDPLGENDPAITMEINHRGSVEFARKCREAGIGRFIYASSCSIYGAAGSEVKSETSSCEPQTAYARCKVLVERDLVELTDSRFTPVFLRNATAFGASPRQRFDLVLNNLAGWAFTTGKIRVMSDGTPCRPLVHIEDICQAILCALDAPREAVCAEAFNVGDESQNYTVREIAEIVNDTFTDCDLSFGPSGPDNRSYRVSFAKIRAHMPDFRCQWNAQRGASQLRGVFQRIQLDEATFNAAPFTRLSELRHLQHTEQLDLHLRWTPIPEILPAIART
;
A
#
# COMPACT_ATOMS: atom_id res chain seq x y z
N MET A 1 83.49 -7.95 -1.17
CA MET A 1 82.27 -8.03 -0.30
C MET A 1 81.32 -6.92 -0.70
N GLU A 2 80.41 -7.24 -1.66
CA GLU A 2 79.42 -6.35 -2.22
C GLU A 2 78.13 -6.42 -1.39
N ALA A 3 77.65 -5.25 -0.98
CA ALA A 3 76.42 -5.13 -0.21
C ALA A 3 75.20 -5.11 -1.14
N ALA A 4 74.36 -6.13 -1.05
CA ALA A 4 73.10 -6.22 -1.80
C ALA A 4 72.11 -5.17 -1.30
N LYS A 5 71.64 -4.29 -2.21
CA LYS A 5 70.54 -3.33 -2.00
C LYS A 5 69.22 -4.07 -2.13
N TYR A 6 68.45 -4.19 -1.09
CA TYR A 6 67.05 -4.60 -1.07
C TYR A 6 66.15 -3.48 -1.59
N HIS A 7 65.55 -3.73 -2.74
CA HIS A 7 64.42 -2.91 -3.23
C HIS A 7 63.12 -3.38 -2.58
N THR A 8 62.49 -2.51 -1.80
CA THR A 8 61.11 -2.68 -1.30
C THR A 8 60.13 -2.33 -2.43
N PRO A 9 59.15 -3.20 -2.79
CA PRO A 9 58.14 -2.80 -3.74
C PRO A 9 57.18 -1.82 -3.05
N GLN A 10 56.97 -0.68 -3.69
CA GLN A 10 55.87 0.26 -3.33
C GLN A 10 54.54 -0.37 -3.68
N SER A 11 53.68 -0.53 -2.68
CA SER A 11 52.27 -0.90 -2.85
C SER A 11 51.55 0.17 -3.67
N PRO A 12 50.67 -0.17 -4.63
CA PRO A 12 49.87 0.81 -5.32
C PRO A 12 48.84 1.40 -4.37
N ILE A 13 48.93 2.70 -4.22
CA ILE A 13 47.97 3.54 -3.44
C ILE A 13 46.63 3.54 -4.18
N GLY A 14 45.58 3.18 -3.46
CA GLY A 14 44.27 3.77 -3.57
C GLY A 14 43.42 3.40 -4.79
N GLN A 15 42.81 2.23 -4.79
CA GLN A 15 41.47 2.15 -5.35
C GLN A 15 40.52 2.83 -4.33
N GLN A 16 40.19 4.08 -4.60
CA GLN A 16 38.99 4.69 -4.04
C GLN A 16 37.81 3.85 -4.55
N SER A 17 37.23 3.03 -3.68
CA SER A 17 35.90 2.50 -3.92
C SER A 17 35.00 3.73 -4.07
N GLU A 18 34.49 4.00 -5.28
CA GLU A 18 33.35 4.86 -5.45
C GLU A 18 32.26 4.26 -4.54
N GLU A 19 31.97 4.91 -3.42
CA GLU A 19 30.79 4.61 -2.62
C GLU A 19 29.60 4.80 -3.58
N MET A 20 29.00 3.70 -4.02
CA MET A 20 27.77 3.75 -4.80
C MET A 20 26.75 4.52 -3.95
N LYS A 21 26.38 5.71 -4.43
CA LYS A 21 25.40 6.57 -3.75
C LYS A 21 24.13 5.75 -3.52
N GLN A 22 23.81 5.52 -2.26
CA GLN A 22 22.60 4.82 -1.85
C GLN A 22 21.37 5.57 -2.36
N MET A 23 20.46 4.88 -3.07
CA MET A 23 19.23 5.50 -3.57
C MET A 23 18.36 5.99 -2.41
N ARG A 24 17.96 7.26 -2.43
CA ARG A 24 17.07 7.86 -1.45
C ARG A 24 15.62 7.76 -1.91
N VAL A 25 14.81 7.08 -1.12
CA VAL A 25 13.40 6.80 -1.43
C VAL A 25 12.48 7.51 -0.44
N LEU A 26 11.61 8.36 -0.96
CA LEU A 26 10.49 8.91 -0.21
C LEU A 26 9.27 7.99 -0.42
N PHE A 27 8.58 7.59 0.66
CA PHE A 27 7.31 6.88 0.51
C PHE A 27 6.21 7.54 1.31
N THR A 28 5.06 7.74 0.68
CA THR A 28 3.88 8.38 1.29
C THR A 28 2.90 7.31 1.76
N GLY A 29 2.03 7.64 2.71
CA GLY A 29 1.17 6.64 3.34
C GLY A 29 1.96 5.68 4.25
N ALA A 30 3.05 6.18 4.84
CA ALA A 30 4.01 5.40 5.61
C ALA A 30 3.42 4.76 6.87
N ASP A 31 2.46 5.44 7.51
CA ASP A 31 1.69 4.93 8.65
C ASP A 31 0.44 4.14 8.21
N GLY A 32 0.34 3.79 6.93
CA GLY A 32 -0.74 2.98 6.37
C GLY A 32 -0.46 1.47 6.45
N TYR A 33 -1.43 0.66 5.98
CA TYR A 33 -1.36 -0.81 5.97
C TYR A 33 -0.15 -1.32 5.17
N ILE A 34 0.04 -0.85 3.94
CA ILE A 34 1.19 -1.22 3.10
C ILE A 34 2.46 -0.52 3.60
N GLY A 35 2.38 0.78 3.90
CA GLY A 35 3.55 1.58 4.30
C GLY A 35 4.27 1.04 5.54
N ALA A 36 3.52 0.52 6.52
CA ALA A 36 4.09 -0.05 7.75
C ALA A 36 4.91 -1.33 7.51
N VAL A 37 4.67 -2.05 6.40
CA VAL A 37 5.46 -3.21 5.97
C VAL A 37 6.56 -2.79 4.98
N LEU A 38 6.25 -1.87 4.07
CA LEU A 38 7.19 -1.39 3.06
C LEU A 38 8.40 -0.68 3.67
N GLY A 39 8.19 0.18 4.67
CA GLY A 39 9.28 0.96 5.27
C GLY A 39 10.46 0.11 5.73
N PRO A 40 10.27 -0.92 6.59
CA PRO A 40 11.30 -1.89 6.93
C PRO A 40 11.92 -2.59 5.71
N ARG A 41 11.12 -2.97 4.72
CA ARG A 41 11.60 -3.66 3.51
C ARG A 41 12.53 -2.78 2.67
N LEU A 42 12.26 -1.48 2.58
CA LEU A 42 13.14 -0.52 1.91
C LEU A 42 14.52 -0.45 2.60
N LEU A 43 14.55 -0.38 3.94
CA LEU A 43 15.80 -0.39 4.70
C LEU A 43 16.56 -1.72 4.55
N GLU A 44 15.87 -2.87 4.64
CA GLU A 44 16.44 -4.21 4.45
C GLU A 44 17.02 -4.40 3.06
N HIS A 45 16.45 -3.72 2.05
CA HIS A 45 16.92 -3.73 0.66
C HIS A 45 18.10 -2.77 0.42
N GLY A 46 18.46 -1.97 1.42
CA GLY A 46 19.60 -1.06 1.38
C GLY A 46 19.28 0.35 0.89
N TYR A 47 18.01 0.76 0.82
CA TYR A 47 17.64 2.15 0.48
C TYR A 47 17.74 3.07 1.70
N ASP A 48 18.09 4.36 1.47
CA ASP A 48 17.85 5.44 2.42
C ASP A 48 16.38 5.87 2.30
N ALA A 49 15.53 5.38 3.22
CA ALA A 49 14.09 5.55 3.12
C ALA A 49 13.55 6.54 4.17
N ILE A 50 12.69 7.46 3.73
CA ILE A 50 11.96 8.39 4.59
C ILE A 50 10.46 8.29 4.26
N GLY A 51 9.64 8.14 5.31
CA GLY A 51 8.19 8.10 5.18
C GLY A 51 7.53 9.46 5.38
N ILE A 52 6.39 9.66 4.72
CA ILE A 52 5.48 10.78 4.98
C ILE A 52 4.07 10.22 5.18
N ASP A 53 3.37 10.70 6.21
CA ASP A 53 1.97 10.37 6.47
C ASP A 53 1.27 11.50 7.22
N THR A 54 -0.02 11.67 6.98
CA THR A 54 -0.87 12.60 7.75
C THR A 54 -1.18 12.08 9.15
N GLY A 55 -1.04 10.78 9.39
CA GLY A 55 -1.32 10.13 10.66
C GLY A 55 -2.80 9.89 10.94
N LEU A 56 -3.69 9.93 9.94
CA LEU A 56 -5.13 9.68 10.11
C LEU A 56 -5.43 8.34 10.80
N TYR A 57 -4.58 7.33 10.57
CA TYR A 57 -4.75 5.99 11.12
C TYR A 57 -3.71 5.63 12.18
N ARG A 58 -3.04 6.61 12.76
CA ARG A 58 -1.95 6.43 13.74
C ARG A 58 -2.35 5.59 14.95
N ARG A 59 -3.62 5.65 15.37
CA ARG A 59 -4.15 4.89 16.51
C ARG A 59 -4.23 3.37 16.26
N GLY A 60 -4.24 2.94 14.99
CA GLY A 60 -4.42 1.54 14.59
C GLY A 60 -3.13 0.72 14.55
N TRP A 61 -2.28 0.79 15.58
CA TRP A 61 -1.10 -0.07 15.71
C TRP A 61 -1.46 -1.34 16.48
N LEU A 62 -1.49 -2.49 15.78
CA LEU A 62 -2.00 -3.75 16.35
C LEU A 62 -0.91 -4.55 17.09
N PHE A 63 0.29 -4.60 16.53
CA PHE A 63 1.41 -5.37 17.10
C PHE A 63 2.77 -4.79 16.68
N ASP A 64 3.79 -5.10 17.45
CA ASP A 64 5.17 -4.85 17.06
C ASP A 64 5.76 -6.11 16.39
N ASP A 65 6.36 -5.93 15.22
CA ASP A 65 7.03 -7.00 14.47
C ASP A 65 8.56 -7.02 14.70
N GLY A 66 9.09 -6.13 15.53
CA GLY A 66 10.50 -6.03 15.87
C GLY A 66 11.43 -5.52 14.76
N ARG A 67 10.88 -5.06 13.61
CA ARG A 67 11.68 -4.59 12.47
C ARG A 67 12.12 -3.13 12.67
N THR A 68 13.32 -2.80 12.22
CA THR A 68 13.78 -1.41 12.13
C THR A 68 12.93 -0.64 11.14
N ARG A 69 12.49 0.56 11.53
CA ARG A 69 11.63 1.41 10.73
C ARG A 69 12.32 2.69 10.31
N PRO A 70 12.09 3.17 9.08
CA PRO A 70 12.57 4.49 8.68
C PRO A 70 11.84 5.59 9.46
N MET A 71 12.44 6.77 9.45
CA MET A 71 11.80 7.98 9.98
C MET A 71 10.52 8.26 9.19
N VAL A 72 9.43 8.62 9.90
CA VAL A 72 8.17 9.06 9.30
C VAL A 72 7.88 10.51 9.72
N MET A 73 7.79 11.39 8.73
CA MET A 73 7.41 12.78 8.94
C MET A 73 5.88 12.93 8.89
N SER A 74 5.30 13.61 9.89
CA SER A 74 3.88 13.94 9.91
C SER A 74 3.61 15.13 8.98
N ARG A 75 3.26 14.86 7.74
CA ARG A 75 3.02 15.87 6.69
C ARG A 75 1.91 15.43 5.74
N ASP A 76 1.17 16.41 5.23
CA ASP A 76 0.22 16.21 4.13
C ASP A 76 0.93 16.46 2.79
N THR A 77 0.86 15.51 1.85
CA THR A 77 1.48 15.63 0.52
C THR A 77 0.98 16.84 -0.26
N ARG A 78 -0.25 17.28 0.00
CA ARG A 78 -0.84 18.49 -0.61
C ARG A 78 -0.11 19.77 -0.20
N GLN A 79 0.58 19.78 0.95
CA GLN A 79 1.27 20.94 1.52
C GLN A 79 2.78 20.98 1.19
N LEU A 80 3.33 19.90 0.61
CA LEU A 80 4.74 19.85 0.24
C LEU A 80 5.04 20.78 -0.93
N SER A 81 6.21 21.44 -0.90
CA SER A 81 6.80 22.18 -2.00
C SER A 81 7.85 21.33 -2.73
N PRO A 82 8.27 21.70 -3.94
CA PRO A 82 9.39 21.01 -4.61
C PRO A 82 10.68 21.01 -3.78
N SER A 83 10.95 22.06 -3.01
CA SER A 83 12.13 22.12 -2.13
C SER A 83 12.10 21.13 -0.97
N ASP A 84 10.91 20.71 -0.50
CA ASP A 84 10.78 19.64 0.50
C ASP A 84 11.15 18.25 -0.08
N LEU A 85 11.23 18.14 -1.40
CA LEU A 85 11.42 16.89 -2.16
C LEU A 85 12.83 16.77 -2.76
N GLU A 86 13.66 17.79 -2.60
CA GLU A 86 15.02 17.79 -3.12
C GLU A 86 15.90 16.69 -2.50
N GLY A 87 16.70 16.07 -3.33
CA GLY A 87 17.66 15.05 -2.92
C GLY A 87 17.10 13.63 -2.79
N PHE A 88 15.79 13.40 -3.08
CA PHE A 88 15.26 12.07 -3.27
C PHE A 88 15.42 11.63 -4.74
N ASP A 89 15.76 10.36 -4.94
CA ASP A 89 15.94 9.75 -6.26
C ASP A 89 14.63 9.12 -6.76
N ALA A 90 13.81 8.61 -5.84
CA ALA A 90 12.53 7.94 -6.14
C ALA A 90 11.44 8.24 -5.10
N VAL A 91 10.18 8.13 -5.56
CA VAL A 91 8.98 8.21 -4.72
C VAL A 91 8.14 6.96 -4.88
N VAL A 92 7.62 6.43 -3.75
CA VAL A 92 6.54 5.43 -3.70
C VAL A 92 5.29 6.09 -3.12
N HIS A 93 4.28 6.30 -3.94
CA HIS A 93 3.07 7.02 -3.55
C HIS A 93 1.94 6.06 -3.18
N LEU A 94 1.69 5.92 -1.85
CA LEU A 94 0.63 5.08 -1.27
C LEU A 94 -0.46 5.90 -0.55
N ALA A 95 -0.23 7.20 -0.33
CA ALA A 95 -1.11 8.07 0.48
C ALA A 95 -2.39 8.43 -0.27
N GLU A 96 -3.47 7.75 0.05
CA GLU A 96 -4.81 7.98 -0.51
C GLU A 96 -5.91 7.47 0.44
N LEU A 97 -7.15 7.85 0.17
CA LEU A 97 -8.35 7.22 0.72
C LEU A 97 -8.55 5.87 0.02
N SER A 98 -8.18 4.78 0.67
CA SER A 98 -7.66 3.55 0.08
C SER A 98 -8.64 2.38 -0.04
N ASN A 99 -9.94 2.60 -0.18
CA ASN A 99 -10.91 1.57 -0.57
C ASN A 99 -12.23 2.18 -1.08
N ASP A 100 -13.05 1.34 -1.70
CA ASP A 100 -14.33 1.77 -2.27
C ASP A 100 -15.29 2.37 -1.23
N PRO A 101 -15.57 1.71 -0.06
CA PRO A 101 -16.48 2.30 0.93
C PRO A 101 -15.99 3.64 1.50
N LEU A 102 -14.68 3.80 1.67
CA LEU A 102 -14.08 5.04 2.13
C LEU A 102 -14.20 6.13 1.06
N GLY A 103 -13.92 5.78 -0.20
CA GLY A 103 -14.00 6.68 -1.34
C GLY A 103 -15.43 7.16 -1.63
N GLU A 104 -16.42 6.31 -1.45
CA GLU A 104 -17.83 6.65 -1.63
C GLU A 104 -18.45 7.42 -0.44
N ASN A 105 -17.79 7.48 0.72
CA ASN A 105 -18.26 8.25 1.87
C ASN A 105 -18.35 9.75 1.56
N ASP A 106 -17.37 10.26 0.82
CA ASP A 106 -17.38 11.61 0.23
C ASP A 106 -16.59 11.58 -1.10
N PRO A 107 -17.29 11.42 -2.25
CA PRO A 107 -16.66 11.38 -3.55
C PRO A 107 -15.93 12.67 -3.92
N ALA A 108 -16.34 13.84 -3.44
CA ALA A 108 -15.70 15.10 -3.75
C ALA A 108 -14.32 15.22 -3.09
N ILE A 109 -14.24 14.92 -1.79
CA ILE A 109 -12.97 14.89 -1.07
C ILE A 109 -12.06 13.77 -1.57
N THR A 110 -12.64 12.64 -1.99
CA THR A 110 -11.89 11.56 -2.61
C THR A 110 -11.24 12.01 -3.91
N MET A 111 -11.95 12.73 -4.77
CA MET A 111 -11.40 13.32 -5.99
C MET A 111 -10.33 14.38 -5.69
N GLU A 112 -10.50 15.17 -4.64
CA GLU A 112 -9.51 16.18 -4.22
C GLU A 112 -8.20 15.52 -3.77
N ILE A 113 -8.28 14.50 -2.91
CA ILE A 113 -7.11 13.86 -2.31
C ILE A 113 -6.47 12.89 -3.30
N ASN A 114 -7.26 11.91 -3.79
CA ASN A 114 -6.71 10.78 -4.54
C ASN A 114 -6.34 11.14 -5.98
N HIS A 115 -7.09 12.04 -6.64
CA HIS A 115 -6.77 12.42 -8.02
C HIS A 115 -5.96 13.72 -8.05
N ARG A 116 -6.57 14.86 -7.69
CA ARG A 116 -5.89 16.17 -7.82
C ARG A 116 -4.63 16.24 -6.97
N GLY A 117 -4.71 15.76 -5.71
CA GLY A 117 -3.60 15.73 -4.78
C GLY A 117 -2.44 14.88 -5.28
N SER A 118 -2.70 13.67 -5.80
CA SER A 118 -1.66 12.77 -6.32
C SER A 118 -1.01 13.30 -7.58
N VAL A 119 -1.78 13.87 -8.52
CA VAL A 119 -1.24 14.47 -9.76
C VAL A 119 -0.39 15.70 -9.45
N GLU A 120 -0.86 16.56 -8.56
CA GLU A 120 -0.08 17.74 -8.14
C GLU A 120 1.19 17.36 -7.39
N PHE A 121 1.12 16.36 -6.53
CA PHE A 121 2.30 15.82 -5.85
C PHE A 121 3.32 15.26 -6.86
N ALA A 122 2.88 14.50 -7.87
CA ALA A 122 3.75 14.00 -8.93
C ALA A 122 4.41 15.13 -9.76
N ARG A 123 3.69 16.23 -10.02
CA ARG A 123 4.28 17.41 -10.67
C ARG A 123 5.40 18.02 -9.84
N LYS A 124 5.19 18.18 -8.53
CA LYS A 124 6.21 18.68 -7.59
C LYS A 124 7.43 17.73 -7.52
N CYS A 125 7.19 16.41 -7.52
CA CYS A 125 8.26 15.42 -7.59
C CYS A 125 9.11 15.57 -8.87
N ARG A 126 8.46 15.72 -10.02
CA ARG A 126 9.13 15.96 -11.31
C ARG A 126 9.93 17.27 -11.31
N GLU A 127 9.36 18.35 -10.76
CA GLU A 127 10.02 19.65 -10.61
C GLU A 127 11.26 19.56 -9.71
N ALA A 128 11.19 18.81 -8.61
CA ALA A 128 12.31 18.54 -7.70
C ALA A 128 13.39 17.63 -8.30
N GLY A 129 13.19 17.09 -9.51
CA GLY A 129 14.17 16.24 -10.17
C GLY A 129 14.12 14.76 -9.79
N ILE A 130 13.06 14.30 -9.14
CA ILE A 130 12.86 12.87 -8.81
C ILE A 130 12.71 12.06 -10.10
N GLY A 131 13.55 11.03 -10.25
CA GLY A 131 13.62 10.24 -11.47
C GLY A 131 12.57 9.14 -11.58
N ARG A 132 12.14 8.54 -10.46
CA ARG A 132 11.19 7.43 -10.41
C ARG A 132 10.00 7.72 -9.52
N PHE A 133 8.79 7.50 -10.04
CA PHE A 133 7.54 7.70 -9.29
C PHE A 133 6.68 6.43 -9.38
N ILE A 134 6.63 5.63 -8.32
CA ILE A 134 5.82 4.42 -8.26
C ILE A 134 4.47 4.76 -7.63
N TYR A 135 3.41 4.55 -8.39
CA TYR A 135 2.05 4.80 -7.96
C TYR A 135 1.32 3.49 -7.63
N ALA A 136 0.80 3.39 -6.41
CA ALA A 136 -0.04 2.28 -6.00
C ALA A 136 -1.45 2.41 -6.60
N SER A 137 -1.63 1.87 -7.80
CA SER A 137 -2.93 1.72 -8.45
C SER A 137 -3.66 0.46 -7.94
N SER A 138 -4.76 0.07 -8.59
CA SER A 138 -5.62 -1.01 -8.11
C SER A 138 -6.31 -1.74 -9.26
N CYS A 139 -6.47 -3.06 -9.17
CA CYS A 139 -7.31 -3.84 -10.08
C CYS A 139 -8.81 -3.50 -9.97
N SER A 140 -9.25 -2.73 -8.97
CA SER A 140 -10.64 -2.23 -8.89
C SER A 140 -11.07 -1.39 -10.09
N ILE A 141 -10.12 -0.88 -10.88
CA ILE A 141 -10.38 -0.15 -12.13
C ILE A 141 -11.11 -1.00 -13.18
N TYR A 142 -11.00 -2.33 -13.10
CA TYR A 142 -11.66 -3.23 -14.05
C TYR A 142 -13.16 -3.41 -13.78
N GLY A 143 -13.65 -3.05 -12.60
CA GLY A 143 -15.06 -2.99 -12.25
C GLY A 143 -15.78 -4.33 -12.29
N ALA A 144 -16.85 -4.46 -13.10
CA ALA A 144 -17.65 -5.65 -13.25
C ALA A 144 -17.34 -6.34 -14.59
N ALA A 145 -16.36 -7.24 -14.61
CA ALA A 145 -15.89 -7.91 -15.83
C ALA A 145 -16.57 -9.25 -16.13
N GLY A 146 -17.48 -9.71 -15.27
CA GLY A 146 -18.10 -11.03 -15.41
C GLY A 146 -17.08 -12.17 -15.38
N SER A 147 -17.06 -13.02 -16.41
CA SER A 147 -16.12 -14.14 -16.54
C SER A 147 -14.83 -13.81 -17.31
N GLU A 148 -14.73 -12.59 -17.85
CA GLU A 148 -13.58 -12.17 -18.65
C GLU A 148 -12.34 -12.01 -17.77
N VAL A 149 -11.18 -12.49 -18.25
CA VAL A 149 -9.89 -12.24 -17.60
C VAL A 149 -9.34 -10.91 -18.09
N LYS A 150 -9.22 -9.95 -17.19
CA LYS A 150 -8.69 -8.61 -17.47
C LYS A 150 -7.17 -8.59 -17.44
N SER A 151 -6.59 -7.88 -18.38
CA SER A 151 -5.16 -7.58 -18.46
C SER A 151 -4.94 -6.07 -18.49
N GLU A 152 -3.69 -5.63 -18.51
CA GLU A 152 -3.35 -4.21 -18.55
C GLU A 152 -3.83 -3.50 -19.82
N THR A 153 -4.11 -4.25 -20.89
CA THR A 153 -4.67 -3.73 -22.16
C THR A 153 -6.19 -3.74 -22.21
N SER A 154 -6.86 -4.32 -21.21
CA SER A 154 -8.32 -4.35 -21.13
C SER A 154 -8.89 -2.97 -20.78
N SER A 155 -10.15 -2.72 -21.21
CA SER A 155 -10.88 -1.52 -20.81
C SER A 155 -11.04 -1.40 -19.31
N CYS A 156 -10.89 -0.18 -18.80
CA CYS A 156 -11.20 0.15 -17.40
C CYS A 156 -12.66 0.55 -17.28
N GLU A 157 -13.38 -0.05 -16.34
CA GLU A 157 -14.81 0.21 -16.07
C GLU A 157 -15.05 0.54 -14.60
N PRO A 158 -14.41 1.63 -14.07
CA PRO A 158 -14.42 1.94 -12.64
C PRO A 158 -15.82 2.24 -12.13
N GLN A 159 -16.26 1.52 -11.09
CA GLN A 159 -17.61 1.64 -10.53
C GLN A 159 -17.69 2.67 -9.40
N THR A 160 -16.57 2.98 -8.74
CA THR A 160 -16.51 3.80 -7.53
C THR A 160 -15.66 5.05 -7.72
N ALA A 161 -15.81 6.06 -6.85
CA ALA A 161 -14.98 7.26 -6.85
C ALA A 161 -13.50 6.91 -6.69
N TYR A 162 -13.19 5.95 -5.80
CA TYR A 162 -11.83 5.43 -5.61
C TYR A 162 -11.25 4.86 -6.91
N ALA A 163 -11.96 3.95 -7.57
CA ALA A 163 -11.50 3.33 -8.81
C ALA A 163 -11.40 4.34 -9.97
N ARG A 164 -12.32 5.31 -10.04
CA ARG A 164 -12.24 6.42 -11.01
C ARG A 164 -10.99 7.27 -10.80
N CYS A 165 -10.65 7.60 -9.54
CA CYS A 165 -9.42 8.33 -9.25
C CYS A 165 -8.18 7.58 -9.74
N LYS A 166 -8.11 6.24 -9.54
CA LYS A 166 -6.98 5.44 -10.02
C LYS A 166 -6.77 5.57 -11.54
N VAL A 167 -7.84 5.43 -12.31
CA VAL A 167 -7.79 5.60 -13.79
C VAL A 167 -7.32 7.00 -14.18
N LEU A 168 -7.86 8.03 -13.52
CA LEU A 168 -7.52 9.42 -13.83
C LEU A 168 -6.06 9.75 -13.49
N VAL A 169 -5.54 9.26 -12.36
CA VAL A 169 -4.13 9.44 -11.98
C VAL A 169 -3.21 8.75 -12.96
N GLU A 170 -3.46 7.49 -13.33
CA GLU A 170 -2.65 6.79 -14.34
C GLU A 170 -2.58 7.60 -15.64
N ARG A 171 -3.74 8.05 -16.16
CA ARG A 171 -3.80 8.87 -17.37
C ARG A 171 -2.97 10.15 -17.26
N ASP A 172 -3.18 10.93 -16.19
CA ASP A 172 -2.57 12.24 -16.05
C ASP A 172 -1.06 12.13 -15.74
N LEU A 173 -0.61 11.05 -15.11
CA LEU A 173 0.82 10.82 -14.87
C LEU A 173 1.56 10.35 -16.12
N VAL A 174 0.90 9.64 -17.04
CA VAL A 174 1.49 9.33 -18.35
C VAL A 174 1.86 10.61 -19.10
N GLU A 175 1.03 11.66 -19.03
CA GLU A 175 1.30 12.97 -19.65
C GLU A 175 2.48 13.71 -19.01
N LEU A 176 2.86 13.38 -17.77
CA LEU A 176 4.02 13.96 -17.09
C LEU A 176 5.35 13.28 -17.47
N THR A 177 5.31 12.17 -18.18
CA THR A 177 6.50 11.38 -18.56
C THR A 177 7.43 12.22 -19.46
N ASP A 178 8.72 12.22 -19.11
CA ASP A 178 9.77 12.78 -19.96
C ASP A 178 11.08 11.99 -19.79
N SER A 179 12.18 12.46 -20.34
CA SER A 179 13.48 11.76 -20.25
C SER A 179 14.02 11.60 -18.81
N ARG A 180 13.51 12.36 -17.85
CA ARG A 180 13.98 12.39 -16.46
C ARG A 180 12.94 11.90 -15.46
N PHE A 181 11.65 11.82 -15.81
CA PHE A 181 10.56 11.41 -14.92
C PHE A 181 9.93 10.13 -15.42
N THR A 182 9.90 9.10 -14.55
CA THR A 182 9.45 7.74 -14.87
C THR A 182 8.31 7.34 -13.94
N PRO A 183 7.04 7.61 -14.28
CA PRO A 183 5.92 7.03 -13.55
C PRO A 183 5.79 5.54 -13.85
N VAL A 184 5.43 4.76 -12.81
CA VAL A 184 5.16 3.31 -12.89
C VAL A 184 3.87 3.04 -12.12
N PHE A 185 2.95 2.26 -12.68
CA PHE A 185 1.64 2.01 -12.07
C PHE A 185 1.50 0.55 -11.63
N LEU A 186 1.39 0.32 -10.33
CA LEU A 186 1.17 -1.01 -9.77
C LEU A 186 -0.31 -1.19 -9.45
N ARG A 187 -1.06 -1.86 -10.33
CA ARG A 187 -2.48 -2.22 -10.16
C ARG A 187 -2.58 -3.42 -9.23
N ASN A 188 -2.57 -3.15 -7.94
CA ASN A 188 -2.59 -4.20 -6.94
C ASN A 188 -3.93 -4.96 -6.95
N ALA A 189 -3.89 -6.29 -6.91
CA ALA A 189 -5.02 -7.12 -6.54
C ALA A 189 -5.47 -6.80 -5.10
N THR A 190 -6.56 -7.40 -4.62
CA THR A 190 -7.05 -7.16 -3.26
C THR A 190 -6.01 -7.60 -2.23
N ALA A 191 -5.51 -6.65 -1.45
CA ALA A 191 -4.47 -6.89 -0.47
C ALA A 191 -4.96 -7.74 0.70
N PHE A 192 -4.10 -8.61 1.25
CA PHE A 192 -4.34 -9.36 2.47
C PHE A 192 -3.03 -9.60 3.24
N GLY A 193 -3.13 -10.15 4.46
CA GLY A 193 -1.98 -10.51 5.28
C GLY A 193 -1.81 -9.63 6.51
N ALA A 194 -0.82 -9.97 7.35
CA ALA A 194 -0.57 -9.26 8.59
C ALA A 194 0.23 -7.99 8.37
N SER A 195 -0.18 -6.91 9.02
CA SER A 195 0.54 -5.64 9.09
C SER A 195 0.42 -5.07 10.49
N PRO A 196 1.45 -4.42 11.03
CA PRO A 196 1.32 -3.63 12.27
C PRO A 196 0.17 -2.61 12.22
N ARG A 197 -0.10 -2.06 11.05
CA ARG A 197 -1.26 -1.22 10.75
C ARG A 197 -2.39 -2.03 10.15
N GLN A 198 -2.84 -3.06 10.87
CA GLN A 198 -3.83 -4.02 10.40
C GLN A 198 -5.10 -3.36 9.87
N ARG A 199 -5.69 -4.01 8.86
CA ARG A 199 -6.99 -3.63 8.28
C ARG A 199 -7.93 -4.82 8.31
N PHE A 200 -9.00 -4.68 9.08
CA PHE A 200 -10.08 -5.67 9.14
C PHE A 200 -11.22 -5.38 8.14
N ASP A 201 -11.08 -4.36 7.30
CA ASP A 201 -11.99 -4.06 6.19
C ASP A 201 -11.58 -4.71 4.84
N LEU A 202 -10.53 -5.54 4.83
CA LEU A 202 -10.10 -6.35 3.69
C LEU A 202 -10.65 -7.78 3.83
N VAL A 203 -11.18 -8.34 2.74
CA VAL A 203 -12.02 -9.56 2.76
C VAL A 203 -11.40 -10.72 3.55
N LEU A 204 -10.19 -11.17 3.22
CA LEU A 204 -9.55 -12.29 3.91
C LEU A 204 -9.24 -11.94 5.37
N ASN A 205 -8.71 -10.74 5.63
CA ASN A 205 -8.40 -10.26 6.98
C ASN A 205 -9.65 -10.13 7.84
N ASN A 206 -10.77 -9.70 7.26
CA ASN A 206 -12.07 -9.58 7.92
C ASN A 206 -12.60 -10.94 8.34
N LEU A 207 -12.67 -11.89 7.40
CA LEU A 207 -13.16 -13.24 7.68
C LEU A 207 -12.29 -13.97 8.71
N ALA A 208 -10.96 -13.80 8.64
CA ALA A 208 -10.01 -14.34 9.61
C ALA A 208 -10.21 -13.73 11.02
N GLY A 209 -10.46 -12.43 11.10
CA GLY A 209 -10.78 -11.75 12.36
C GLY A 209 -12.07 -12.26 13.00
N TRP A 210 -13.14 -12.36 12.22
CA TRP A 210 -14.41 -12.97 12.69
C TRP A 210 -14.25 -14.41 13.12
N ALA A 211 -13.56 -15.22 12.32
CA ALA A 211 -13.29 -16.62 12.65
C ALA A 211 -12.57 -16.75 14.00
N PHE A 212 -11.51 -15.96 14.20
CA PHE A 212 -10.70 -16.02 15.42
C PHE A 212 -11.43 -15.53 16.67
N THR A 213 -12.15 -14.40 16.56
CA THR A 213 -12.74 -13.74 17.74
C THR A 213 -14.09 -14.30 18.13
N THR A 214 -14.86 -14.83 17.18
CA THR A 214 -16.25 -15.28 17.44
C THR A 214 -16.54 -16.73 17.07
N GLY A 215 -15.64 -17.40 16.38
CA GLY A 215 -15.91 -18.73 15.80
C GLY A 215 -16.95 -18.72 14.67
N LYS A 216 -17.20 -17.56 14.04
CA LYS A 216 -18.23 -17.42 13.00
C LYS A 216 -17.65 -16.76 11.76
N ILE A 217 -17.95 -17.30 10.59
CA ILE A 217 -17.59 -16.75 9.28
C ILE A 217 -18.89 -16.47 8.53
N ARG A 218 -19.28 -15.21 8.46
CA ARG A 218 -20.51 -14.78 7.78
C ARG A 218 -20.18 -14.01 6.51
N VAL A 219 -20.40 -14.66 5.37
CA VAL A 219 -20.32 -14.02 4.04
C VAL A 219 -21.68 -13.41 3.74
N MET A 220 -21.73 -12.08 3.56
CA MET A 220 -22.99 -11.35 3.37
C MET A 220 -23.63 -11.59 1.99
N SER A 221 -22.91 -12.19 1.04
CA SER A 221 -23.38 -12.59 -0.29
C SER A 221 -23.37 -14.12 -0.44
N ASP A 222 -23.77 -14.62 -1.59
CA ASP A 222 -23.68 -16.04 -1.95
C ASP A 222 -22.24 -16.54 -2.16
N GLY A 223 -21.27 -15.64 -2.12
CA GLY A 223 -19.84 -15.93 -2.27
C GLY A 223 -19.37 -16.10 -3.73
N THR A 224 -20.23 -15.89 -4.73
CA THR A 224 -19.86 -16.08 -6.14
C THR A 224 -18.94 -15.01 -6.73
N PRO A 225 -18.92 -13.72 -6.29
CA PRO A 225 -18.03 -12.73 -6.86
C PRO A 225 -16.55 -13.13 -6.76
N CYS A 226 -15.82 -12.95 -7.86
CA CYS A 226 -14.37 -13.21 -7.91
C CYS A 226 -13.57 -12.00 -7.44
N ARG A 227 -12.53 -12.26 -6.66
CA ARG A 227 -11.59 -11.27 -6.12
C ARG A 227 -10.17 -11.81 -6.24
N PRO A 228 -9.36 -11.26 -7.16
CA PRO A 228 -7.94 -11.58 -7.15
C PRO A 228 -7.31 -11.05 -5.86
N LEU A 229 -6.45 -11.86 -5.24
CA LEU A 229 -5.76 -11.53 -3.99
C LEU A 229 -4.27 -11.34 -4.23
N VAL A 230 -3.65 -10.49 -3.40
CA VAL A 230 -2.18 -10.36 -3.31
C VAL A 230 -1.78 -10.13 -1.86
N HIS A 231 -0.77 -10.85 -1.40
CA HIS A 231 -0.25 -10.66 -0.04
C HIS A 231 0.52 -9.35 0.07
N ILE A 232 0.44 -8.69 1.22
CA ILE A 232 1.08 -7.40 1.47
C ILE A 232 2.61 -7.43 1.28
N GLU A 233 3.29 -8.54 1.62
CA GLU A 233 4.72 -8.71 1.38
C GLU A 233 5.03 -8.82 -0.13
N ASP A 234 4.15 -9.45 -0.92
CA ASP A 234 4.31 -9.53 -2.37
C ASP A 234 4.06 -8.16 -3.04
N ILE A 235 3.17 -7.32 -2.49
CA ILE A 235 3.04 -5.92 -2.91
C ILE A 235 4.35 -5.16 -2.65
N CYS A 236 4.95 -5.32 -1.47
CA CYS A 236 6.24 -4.70 -1.16
C CYS A 236 7.33 -5.18 -2.11
N GLN A 237 7.38 -6.47 -2.42
CA GLN A 237 8.34 -7.01 -3.41
C GLN A 237 8.12 -6.40 -4.80
N ALA A 238 6.88 -6.25 -5.27
CA ALA A 238 6.59 -5.61 -6.55
C ALA A 238 7.11 -4.16 -6.60
N ILE A 239 6.96 -3.43 -5.49
CA ILE A 239 7.48 -2.06 -5.35
C ILE A 239 9.02 -2.06 -5.44
N LEU A 240 9.71 -2.96 -4.74
CA LEU A 240 11.17 -3.09 -4.80
C LEU A 240 11.63 -3.43 -6.22
N CYS A 241 11.01 -4.42 -6.87
CA CYS A 241 11.31 -4.75 -8.26
C CYS A 241 11.09 -3.56 -9.21
N ALA A 242 10.05 -2.76 -8.98
CA ALA A 242 9.79 -1.56 -9.80
C ALA A 242 10.77 -0.42 -9.51
N LEU A 243 11.35 -0.33 -8.31
CA LEU A 243 12.45 0.60 -8.00
C LEU A 243 13.74 0.22 -8.75
N ASP A 244 14.07 -1.08 -8.79
CA ASP A 244 15.31 -1.61 -9.37
C ASP A 244 15.24 -1.78 -10.89
N ALA A 245 14.04 -1.94 -11.46
CA ALA A 245 13.86 -2.23 -12.88
C ALA A 245 14.49 -1.16 -13.80
N PRO A 246 15.05 -1.53 -14.94
CA PRO A 246 15.49 -0.57 -15.96
C PRO A 246 14.33 0.34 -16.38
N ARG A 247 14.63 1.62 -16.64
CA ARG A 247 13.63 2.58 -17.07
C ARG A 247 12.78 2.09 -18.22
N GLU A 248 13.43 1.50 -19.21
CA GLU A 248 12.84 1.06 -20.49
C GLU A 248 11.79 -0.04 -20.27
N ALA A 249 11.92 -0.82 -19.19
CA ALA A 249 10.99 -1.89 -18.87
C ALA A 249 9.70 -1.41 -18.18
N VAL A 250 9.73 -0.22 -17.54
CA VAL A 250 8.65 0.18 -16.62
C VAL A 250 8.10 1.59 -16.84
N CYS A 251 8.73 2.41 -17.72
CA CYS A 251 8.37 3.81 -17.88
C CYS A 251 6.97 3.99 -18.47
N ALA A 252 6.09 4.67 -17.73
CA ALA A 252 4.68 4.89 -18.07
C ALA A 252 3.87 3.60 -18.26
N GLU A 253 4.34 2.49 -17.68
CA GLU A 253 3.72 1.17 -17.80
C GLU A 253 2.87 0.83 -16.56
N ALA A 254 1.73 0.20 -16.81
CA ALA A 254 0.88 -0.37 -15.77
C ALA A 254 1.15 -1.87 -15.65
N PHE A 255 1.17 -2.37 -14.41
CA PHE A 255 1.35 -3.78 -14.09
C PHE A 255 0.30 -4.23 -13.09
N ASN A 256 -0.44 -5.28 -13.41
CA ASN A 256 -1.25 -5.99 -12.44
C ASN A 256 -0.33 -6.74 -11.47
N VAL A 257 -0.54 -6.55 -10.18
CA VAL A 257 0.29 -7.15 -9.11
C VAL A 257 -0.48 -8.27 -8.42
N GLY A 258 0.01 -9.48 -8.55
CA GLY A 258 -0.59 -10.70 -8.02
C GLY A 258 -0.11 -11.94 -8.79
N ASP A 259 -0.89 -13.02 -8.69
CA ASP A 259 -0.65 -14.28 -9.38
C ASP A 259 -1.97 -14.89 -9.88
N GLU A 260 -1.95 -15.56 -11.04
CA GLU A 260 -3.14 -16.16 -11.65
C GLU A 260 -3.84 -17.18 -10.75
N SER A 261 -3.06 -17.90 -9.93
CA SER A 261 -3.58 -18.87 -8.96
C SER A 261 -4.35 -18.24 -7.80
N GLN A 262 -4.26 -16.91 -7.65
CA GLN A 262 -4.91 -16.14 -6.58
C GLN A 262 -6.21 -15.46 -7.02
N ASN A 263 -6.79 -15.85 -8.17
CA ASN A 263 -8.10 -15.40 -8.60
C ASN A 263 -9.20 -16.23 -7.90
N TYR A 264 -9.52 -15.91 -6.65
CA TYR A 264 -10.50 -16.62 -5.83
C TYR A 264 -11.89 -16.00 -5.94
N THR A 265 -12.92 -16.85 -5.77
CA THR A 265 -14.25 -16.39 -5.36
C THR A 265 -14.25 -16.06 -3.86
N VAL A 266 -15.19 -15.21 -3.43
CA VAL A 266 -15.36 -14.92 -1.99
C VAL A 266 -15.68 -16.20 -1.21
N ARG A 267 -16.36 -17.18 -1.84
CA ARG A 267 -16.63 -18.51 -1.26
C ARG A 267 -15.34 -19.26 -0.99
N GLU A 268 -14.46 -19.40 -1.97
CA GLU A 268 -13.16 -20.07 -1.81
C GLU A 268 -12.31 -19.40 -0.72
N ILE A 269 -12.33 -18.05 -0.64
CA ILE A 269 -11.65 -17.33 0.45
C ILE A 269 -12.23 -17.71 1.82
N ALA A 270 -13.56 -17.77 1.95
CA ALA A 270 -14.23 -18.12 3.20
C ALA A 270 -13.95 -19.57 3.60
N GLU A 271 -13.93 -20.50 2.64
CA GLU A 271 -13.57 -21.91 2.85
C GLU A 271 -12.11 -22.05 3.32
N ILE A 272 -11.16 -21.34 2.69
CA ILE A 272 -9.76 -21.32 3.11
C ILE A 272 -9.62 -20.80 4.56
N VAL A 273 -10.38 -19.77 4.92
CA VAL A 273 -10.38 -19.26 6.31
C VAL A 273 -10.97 -20.31 7.25
N ASN A 274 -12.09 -20.93 6.88
CA ASN A 274 -12.73 -21.98 7.68
C ASN A 274 -11.81 -23.19 7.93
N ASP A 275 -11.10 -23.65 6.92
CA ASP A 275 -10.11 -24.73 7.03
C ASP A 275 -8.92 -24.33 7.92
N THR A 276 -8.57 -23.04 7.94
CA THR A 276 -7.47 -22.54 8.77
C THR A 276 -7.86 -22.34 10.23
N PHE A 277 -9.07 -21.87 10.49
CA PHE A 277 -9.59 -21.52 11.83
C PHE A 277 -10.60 -22.55 12.32
N THR A 278 -10.31 -23.80 12.27
CA THR A 278 -11.15 -24.95 12.59
C THR A 278 -12.29 -24.68 13.60
N ASP A 279 -13.40 -25.41 13.48
CA ASP A 279 -14.59 -25.30 14.35
C ASP A 279 -15.38 -23.99 14.22
N CYS A 280 -15.28 -23.30 13.07
CA CYS A 280 -16.08 -22.11 12.80
C CYS A 280 -17.44 -22.46 12.14
N ASP A 281 -18.45 -21.65 12.47
CA ASP A 281 -19.76 -21.68 11.81
C ASP A 281 -19.71 -20.82 10.52
N LEU A 282 -19.59 -21.50 9.36
CA LEU A 282 -19.54 -20.83 8.04
C LEU A 282 -20.93 -20.72 7.44
N SER A 283 -21.34 -19.50 7.08
CA SER A 283 -22.61 -19.22 6.44
C SER A 283 -22.51 -18.20 5.32
N PHE A 284 -23.43 -18.33 4.34
CA PHE A 284 -23.54 -17.45 3.17
C PHE A 284 -24.91 -16.80 3.13
N GLY A 285 -24.92 -15.52 2.75
CA GLY A 285 -26.13 -14.76 2.51
C GLY A 285 -26.74 -15.02 1.13
N PRO A 286 -27.80 -14.28 0.77
CA PRO A 286 -28.36 -14.30 -0.58
C PRO A 286 -27.43 -13.63 -1.60
N SER A 287 -27.69 -13.83 -2.90
CA SER A 287 -27.05 -13.05 -3.96
C SER A 287 -27.26 -11.55 -3.71
N GLY A 288 -26.17 -10.80 -3.62
CA GLY A 288 -26.19 -9.38 -3.28
C GLY A 288 -26.12 -8.47 -4.51
N PRO A 289 -26.30 -7.17 -4.31
CA PRO A 289 -26.18 -6.16 -5.38
C PRO A 289 -24.73 -5.89 -5.80
N ASP A 290 -23.72 -6.37 -5.07
CA ASP A 290 -22.32 -6.20 -5.43
C ASP A 290 -21.96 -7.09 -6.62
N ASN A 291 -22.00 -6.50 -7.81
CA ASN A 291 -21.70 -7.14 -9.07
C ASN A 291 -20.22 -7.02 -9.48
N ARG A 292 -19.37 -6.39 -8.66
CA ARG A 292 -17.93 -6.31 -8.92
C ARG A 292 -17.36 -7.71 -8.86
N SER A 293 -17.05 -8.27 -9.99
CA SER A 293 -16.45 -9.59 -10.14
C SER A 293 -15.53 -9.55 -11.32
N TYR A 294 -14.26 -9.84 -11.12
CA TYR A 294 -13.24 -9.84 -12.16
C TYR A 294 -12.11 -10.80 -11.84
N ARG A 295 -11.59 -11.41 -12.89
CA ARG A 295 -10.35 -12.17 -12.87
C ARG A 295 -9.27 -11.36 -13.57
N VAL A 296 -8.01 -11.53 -13.16
CA VAL A 296 -6.91 -10.72 -13.66
C VAL A 296 -5.76 -11.61 -14.10
N SER A 297 -5.16 -11.27 -15.24
CA SER A 297 -3.87 -11.83 -15.67
C SER A 297 -2.73 -11.01 -15.10
N PHE A 298 -1.70 -11.73 -14.63
CA PHE A 298 -0.48 -11.15 -14.06
C PHE A 298 0.76 -11.48 -14.89
N ALA A 299 0.57 -11.87 -16.16
CA ALA A 299 1.67 -12.29 -17.03
C ALA A 299 2.66 -11.16 -17.33
N LYS A 300 2.17 -9.91 -17.46
CA LYS A 300 3.01 -8.76 -17.82
C LYS A 300 4.07 -8.45 -16.77
N ILE A 301 3.71 -8.41 -15.49
CA ILE A 301 4.66 -8.10 -14.42
C ILE A 301 5.83 -9.10 -14.40
N ARG A 302 5.57 -10.39 -14.61
CA ARG A 302 6.60 -11.43 -14.67
C ARG A 302 7.53 -11.30 -15.88
N ALA A 303 6.99 -10.80 -16.99
CA ALA A 303 7.77 -10.60 -18.22
C ALA A 303 8.72 -9.39 -18.13
N HIS A 304 8.28 -8.30 -17.47
CA HIS A 304 9.03 -7.04 -17.39
C HIS A 304 9.87 -6.91 -16.11
N MET A 305 9.46 -7.57 -15.04
CA MET A 305 10.15 -7.63 -13.75
C MET A 305 10.37 -9.10 -13.37
N PRO A 306 11.35 -9.79 -13.98
CA PRO A 306 11.54 -11.23 -13.84
C PRO A 306 11.90 -11.68 -12.42
N ASP A 307 12.36 -10.78 -11.56
CA ASP A 307 12.64 -11.05 -10.14
C ASP A 307 11.39 -11.04 -9.27
N PHE A 308 10.26 -10.52 -9.78
CA PHE A 308 8.98 -10.56 -9.07
C PHE A 308 8.38 -11.97 -9.09
N ARG A 309 8.10 -12.52 -7.91
CA ARG A 309 7.39 -13.78 -7.70
C ARG A 309 6.54 -13.70 -6.45
N CYS A 310 5.25 -13.96 -6.55
CA CYS A 310 4.41 -14.09 -5.38
C CYS A 310 4.88 -15.29 -4.53
N GLN A 311 5.17 -15.03 -3.26
CA GLN A 311 5.62 -16.02 -2.28
C GLN A 311 4.46 -16.52 -1.40
N TRP A 312 3.35 -15.82 -1.41
CA TRP A 312 2.21 -16.04 -0.55
C TRP A 312 0.97 -16.43 -1.35
N ASN A 313 0.15 -17.26 -0.72
CA ASN A 313 -1.21 -17.55 -1.16
C ASN A 313 -2.20 -17.33 -0.01
N ALA A 314 -3.49 -17.41 -0.28
CA ALA A 314 -4.54 -17.16 0.70
C ALA A 314 -4.41 -18.08 1.93
N GLN A 315 -4.07 -19.38 1.74
CA GLN A 315 -3.88 -20.34 2.83
C GLN A 315 -2.72 -19.98 3.77
N ARG A 316 -1.56 -19.59 3.20
CA ARG A 316 -0.40 -19.14 4.01
C ARG A 316 -0.71 -17.85 4.74
N GLY A 317 -1.40 -16.89 4.08
CA GLY A 317 -1.78 -15.64 4.71
C GLY A 317 -2.82 -15.80 5.81
N ALA A 318 -3.81 -16.66 5.65
CA ALA A 318 -4.76 -17.02 6.72
C ALA A 318 -4.03 -17.64 7.92
N SER A 319 -3.06 -18.54 7.67
CA SER A 319 -2.23 -19.15 8.72
C SER A 319 -1.33 -18.12 9.41
N GLN A 320 -0.75 -17.15 8.68
CA GLN A 320 0.00 -16.04 9.25
C GLN A 320 -0.88 -15.20 10.18
N LEU A 321 -2.07 -14.81 9.72
CA LEU A 321 -3.01 -14.03 10.53
C LEU A 321 -3.40 -14.76 11.81
N ARG A 322 -3.71 -16.08 11.71
CA ARG A 322 -4.00 -16.89 12.89
C ARG A 322 -2.85 -16.85 13.91
N GLY A 323 -1.61 -17.04 13.46
CA GLY A 323 -0.43 -16.97 14.33
C GLY A 323 -0.23 -15.60 14.98
N VAL A 324 -0.47 -14.51 14.25
CA VAL A 324 -0.44 -13.15 14.79
C VAL A 324 -1.54 -12.96 15.83
N PHE A 325 -2.79 -13.32 15.51
CA PHE A 325 -3.94 -13.16 16.41
C PHE A 325 -3.78 -13.96 17.71
N GLN A 326 -3.25 -15.18 17.63
CA GLN A 326 -2.91 -15.98 18.81
C GLN A 326 -1.85 -15.28 19.69
N ARG A 327 -0.77 -14.77 19.07
CA ARG A 327 0.32 -14.11 19.80
C ARG A 327 -0.13 -12.87 20.56
N ILE A 328 -1.01 -12.06 19.95
CA ILE A 328 -1.52 -10.83 20.56
C ILE A 328 -2.78 -11.04 21.39
N GLN A 329 -3.33 -12.26 21.40
CA GLN A 329 -4.60 -12.58 22.05
C GLN A 329 -5.74 -11.65 21.57
N LEU A 330 -5.88 -11.51 20.23
CA LEU A 330 -6.87 -10.65 19.62
C LEU A 330 -8.27 -10.94 20.17
N ASP A 331 -8.92 -9.94 20.75
CA ASP A 331 -10.30 -10.04 21.21
C ASP A 331 -11.28 -9.32 20.27
N GLU A 332 -12.58 -9.59 20.47
CA GLU A 332 -13.64 -9.00 19.65
C GLU A 332 -13.70 -7.47 19.77
N ALA A 333 -13.37 -6.91 20.94
CA ALA A 333 -13.36 -5.47 21.17
C ALA A 333 -12.27 -4.78 20.33
N THR A 334 -11.07 -5.34 20.31
CA THR A 334 -9.95 -4.85 19.47
C THR A 334 -10.27 -5.02 17.98
N PHE A 335 -10.80 -6.20 17.59
CA PHE A 335 -11.17 -6.47 16.20
C PHE A 335 -12.19 -5.46 15.66
N ASN A 336 -13.20 -5.08 16.45
CA ASN A 336 -14.25 -4.12 16.10
C ASN A 336 -13.86 -2.66 16.33
N ALA A 337 -12.67 -2.37 16.86
CA ALA A 337 -12.27 -1.00 17.16
C ALA A 337 -12.08 -0.17 15.88
N ALA A 338 -12.55 1.08 15.93
CA ALA A 338 -12.53 2.01 14.79
C ALA A 338 -11.18 2.13 14.07
N PRO A 339 -10.02 2.17 14.77
CA PRO A 339 -8.72 2.34 14.11
C PRO A 339 -8.35 1.28 13.08
N PHE A 340 -8.95 0.09 13.15
CA PHE A 340 -8.67 -1.04 12.26
C PHE A 340 -9.63 -1.14 11.05
N THR A 341 -10.60 -0.21 10.97
CA THR A 341 -11.51 -0.06 9.84
C THR A 341 -11.46 1.37 9.35
N ARG A 342 -10.91 1.59 8.15
CA ARG A 342 -10.58 2.94 7.64
C ARG A 342 -11.75 3.93 7.69
N LEU A 343 -12.94 3.50 7.26
CA LEU A 343 -14.13 4.35 7.28
C LEU A 343 -14.58 4.69 8.70
N SER A 344 -14.51 3.73 9.62
CA SER A 344 -14.92 3.95 11.02
C SER A 344 -13.99 4.93 11.73
N GLU A 345 -12.68 4.82 11.53
CA GLU A 345 -11.71 5.76 12.10
C GLU A 345 -11.87 7.17 11.53
N LEU A 346 -12.05 7.30 10.21
CA LEU A 346 -12.25 8.60 9.59
C LEU A 346 -13.50 9.29 10.13
N ARG A 347 -14.62 8.56 10.21
CA ARG A 347 -15.88 9.08 10.79
C ARG A 347 -15.72 9.47 12.26
N HIS A 348 -14.97 8.69 13.04
CA HIS A 348 -14.65 9.03 14.42
C HIS A 348 -13.90 10.37 14.50
N LEU A 349 -12.83 10.53 13.71
CA LEU A 349 -12.04 11.76 13.70
C LEU A 349 -12.84 12.99 13.25
N GLN A 350 -13.74 12.84 12.26
CA GLN A 350 -14.63 13.90 11.81
C GLN A 350 -15.68 14.24 12.88
N HIS A 351 -16.33 13.22 13.48
CA HIS A 351 -17.36 13.42 14.52
C HIS A 351 -16.80 14.09 15.78
N THR A 352 -15.53 13.85 16.10
CA THR A 352 -14.82 14.47 17.22
C THR A 352 -14.14 15.78 16.86
N GLU A 353 -14.42 16.34 15.66
CA GLU A 353 -13.90 17.63 15.18
C GLU A 353 -12.38 17.71 15.14
N GLN A 354 -11.68 16.56 15.10
CA GLN A 354 -10.23 16.51 14.97
C GLN A 354 -9.78 16.78 13.53
N LEU A 355 -10.67 16.61 12.56
CA LEU A 355 -10.44 16.92 11.15
C LEU A 355 -11.45 17.94 10.64
N ASP A 356 -10.98 18.82 9.76
CA ASP A 356 -11.85 19.70 8.97
C ASP A 356 -12.53 18.95 7.80
N LEU A 357 -13.34 19.65 7.02
CA LEU A 357 -14.05 19.10 5.87
C LEU A 357 -13.11 18.64 4.74
N HIS A 358 -11.84 19.09 4.73
CA HIS A 358 -10.80 18.69 3.78
C HIS A 358 -9.90 17.56 4.31
N LEU A 359 -10.31 16.94 5.44
CA LEU A 359 -9.56 15.92 6.17
C LEU A 359 -8.15 16.38 6.59
N ARG A 360 -8.02 17.64 6.98
CA ARG A 360 -6.83 18.19 7.60
C ARG A 360 -7.03 18.25 9.11
N TRP A 361 -5.95 18.01 9.85
CA TRP A 361 -5.98 18.14 11.29
C TRP A 361 -6.32 19.58 11.69
N THR A 362 -7.33 19.72 12.54
CA THR A 362 -7.67 21.01 13.16
C THR A 362 -6.60 21.33 14.22
N PRO A 363 -6.12 22.58 14.29
CA PRO A 363 -5.25 22.99 15.38
C PRO A 363 -5.94 22.74 16.73
N ILE A 364 -5.25 22.11 17.68
CA ILE A 364 -5.73 22.03 19.05
C ILE A 364 -5.87 23.48 19.53
N PRO A 365 -7.06 23.93 20.00
CA PRO A 365 -7.17 25.26 20.56
C PRO A 365 -6.13 25.43 21.66
N GLU A 366 -5.27 26.45 21.56
CA GLU A 366 -4.43 26.84 22.70
C GLU A 366 -5.38 27.17 23.84
N ILE A 367 -5.39 26.33 24.87
CA ILE A 367 -6.03 26.67 26.15
C ILE A 367 -5.13 27.75 26.74
N LEU A 368 -5.46 29.02 26.41
CA LEU A 368 -4.85 30.16 27.12
C LEU A 368 -5.19 29.94 28.60
N PRO A 369 -4.20 29.88 29.49
CA PRO A 369 -4.47 29.79 30.93
C PRO A 369 -5.33 31.01 31.27
N ALA A 370 -6.47 30.77 31.92
CA ALA A 370 -7.35 31.83 32.43
C ALA A 370 -6.47 32.74 33.29
N ILE A 371 -6.18 33.95 32.78
CA ILE A 371 -5.49 34.97 33.57
C ILE A 371 -6.45 35.29 34.70
N ALA A 372 -6.12 34.78 35.90
CA ALA A 372 -6.81 35.16 37.11
C ALA A 372 -6.67 36.70 37.23
N ARG A 373 -7.75 37.43 36.96
CA ARG A 373 -7.85 38.83 37.32
C ARG A 373 -8.00 38.89 38.83
N THR A 374 -6.92 39.20 39.51
CA THR A 374 -6.90 39.66 40.90
C THR A 374 -7.47 41.06 41.01
#